data_ffd2b83811a075e6487469d964801aee
#
_entry.id   ffd2b83811a075e6487469d964801aee
#
_cell.length_a   1.000
_cell.length_b   1.000
_cell.length_c   1.000
_cell.angle_alpha   90.00
_cell.angle_beta   90.00
_cell.angle_gamma   90.00
#
_symmetry.space_group_name_H-M   'P 1'
#
loop_
_entity.id
_entity.type
_entity.pdbx_description
1 polymer ?
#
loop_
_entity_poly.entity_id
_entity_poly.type
_entity_poly.pdbx_seq_one_letter_code
_entity_poly.pdbx_strand_id
1 'polypeptide(L)'
;MVNKNILKIRKQLDKLDNKLLDVIKKRSLLVDVVIKNKKFKKDIVDKRRISIILRNISKKSKQKKIDTKITHKIWKSMIKAFIDYEYRNFK
;
A
#
# COMPACT_ATOMS: atom_id res chain seq x y z
N MET A 1 32.66 -3.56 1.46
CA MET A 1 32.77 -2.15 1.11
C MET A 1 31.80 -1.81 -0.03
N VAL A 2 31.03 -0.74 0.10
CA VAL A 2 30.06 -0.33 -0.92
C VAL A 2 30.73 0.60 -1.92
N ASN A 3 30.61 0.31 -3.22
CA ASN A 3 31.23 1.16 -4.24
C ASN A 3 30.37 2.40 -4.52
N LYS A 4 30.97 3.37 -5.22
CA LYS A 4 30.32 4.66 -5.51
C LYS A 4 29.01 4.52 -6.30
N ASN A 5 28.92 3.53 -7.22
CA ASN A 5 27.74 3.30 -8.01
C ASN A 5 26.56 2.84 -7.14
N ILE A 6 26.82 1.95 -6.20
CA ILE A 6 25.80 1.49 -5.25
C ILE A 6 25.33 2.66 -4.36
N LEU A 7 26.24 3.52 -3.91
CA LEU A 7 25.87 4.70 -3.12
C LEU A 7 24.95 5.64 -3.90
N LYS A 8 25.20 5.87 -5.17
CA LYS A 8 24.34 6.69 -6.04
C LYS A 8 22.95 6.07 -6.18
N ILE A 9 22.90 4.75 -6.42
CA ILE A 9 21.63 4.05 -6.56
C ILE A 9 20.83 4.11 -5.25
N ARG A 10 21.47 3.95 -4.11
CA ARG A 10 20.80 4.06 -2.80
C ARG A 10 20.20 5.43 -2.58
N LYS A 11 20.88 6.50 -3.00
CA LYS A 11 20.34 7.87 -2.93
C LYS A 11 19.10 8.01 -3.80
N GLN A 12 19.10 7.39 -4.98
CA GLN A 12 17.91 7.38 -5.85
C GLN A 12 16.76 6.62 -5.22
N LEU A 13 17.04 5.47 -4.59
CA LEU A 13 16.04 4.69 -3.86
C LEU A 13 15.45 5.51 -2.70
N ASP A 14 16.29 6.23 -1.95
CA ASP A 14 15.85 7.08 -0.86
C ASP A 14 14.87 8.16 -1.34
N LYS A 15 15.13 8.75 -2.51
CA LYS A 15 14.23 9.73 -3.11
C LYS A 15 12.90 9.11 -3.50
N LEU A 16 12.92 7.89 -4.04
CA LEU A 16 11.69 7.17 -4.37
C LEU A 16 10.91 6.82 -3.10
N ASP A 17 11.60 6.44 -2.04
CA ASP A 17 10.97 6.15 -0.75
C ASP A 17 10.24 7.38 -0.20
N ASN A 18 10.84 8.57 -0.33
CA ASN A 18 10.18 9.80 0.07
C ASN A 18 8.89 10.05 -0.71
N LYS A 19 8.90 9.80 -2.02
CA LYS A 19 7.70 9.91 -2.85
C LYS A 19 6.65 8.88 -2.43
N LEU A 20 7.09 7.67 -2.12
CA LEU A 20 6.20 6.60 -1.67
C LEU A 20 5.55 6.96 -0.33
N LEU A 21 6.31 7.55 0.60
CA LEU A 21 5.77 8.04 1.87
C LEU A 21 4.68 9.09 1.65
N ASP A 22 4.87 10.00 0.68
CA ASP A 22 3.84 10.99 0.34
C ASP A 22 2.56 10.32 -0.16
N VAL A 23 2.68 9.28 -0.97
CA VAL A 23 1.53 8.53 -1.47
C VAL A 23 0.83 7.79 -0.32
N ILE A 24 1.60 7.17 0.57
CA ILE A 24 1.05 6.49 1.76
C ILE A 24 0.30 7.49 2.65
N LYS A 25 0.83 8.70 2.82
CA LYS A 25 0.15 9.77 3.56
C LYS A 25 -1.21 10.09 2.95
N LYS A 26 -1.27 10.22 1.62
CA LYS A 26 -2.52 10.48 0.91
C LYS A 26 -3.51 9.33 1.10
N ARG A 27 -3.04 8.08 1.04
CA ARG A 27 -3.88 6.91 1.30
C ARG A 27 -4.45 6.94 2.72
N SER A 28 -3.62 7.27 3.70
CA SER A 28 -4.05 7.34 5.10
C SER A 28 -5.17 8.37 5.29
N LEU A 29 -5.06 9.53 4.65
CA LEU A 29 -6.09 10.57 4.71
C LEU A 29 -7.42 10.08 4.10
N LEU A 30 -7.35 9.36 2.98
CA LEU A 30 -8.54 8.79 2.35
C LEU A 30 -9.14 7.67 3.18
N VAL A 31 -8.32 6.85 3.82
CA VAL A 31 -8.78 5.79 4.73
C VAL A 31 -9.51 6.40 5.93
N ASP A 32 -9.05 7.54 6.45
CA ASP A 32 -9.75 8.26 7.52
C ASP A 32 -11.18 8.61 7.09
N VAL A 33 -11.37 9.04 5.84
CA VAL A 33 -12.69 9.32 5.29
C VAL A 33 -13.52 8.04 5.19
N VAL A 34 -12.92 6.94 4.75
CA VAL A 34 -13.60 5.63 4.67
C VAL A 34 -14.10 5.20 6.04
N ILE A 35 -13.26 5.31 7.08
CA ILE A 35 -13.62 4.94 8.44
C ILE A 35 -14.86 5.73 8.91
N LYS A 36 -14.89 7.03 8.65
CA LYS A 36 -16.01 7.90 9.04
C LYS A 36 -17.32 7.50 8.38
N ASN A 37 -17.26 6.87 7.20
CA ASN A 37 -18.44 6.47 6.44
C ASN A 37 -18.85 5.02 6.71
N LYS A 38 -18.10 4.25 7.48
CA LYS A 38 -18.48 2.89 7.88
C LYS A 38 -19.30 2.95 9.18
N LYS A 39 -20.48 2.33 9.16
CA LYS A 39 -21.39 2.33 10.32
C LYS A 39 -21.00 1.29 11.36
N PHE A 40 -20.50 0.15 10.92
CA PHE A 40 -20.24 -1.00 11.78
C PHE A 40 -18.80 -1.48 11.66
N LYS A 41 -18.23 -1.88 12.78
CA LYS A 41 -16.85 -2.41 12.84
C LYS A 41 -16.66 -3.62 11.93
N LYS A 42 -17.69 -4.44 11.75
CA LYS A 42 -17.66 -5.61 10.86
C LYS A 42 -17.45 -5.23 9.39
N ASP A 43 -17.73 -3.98 9.01
CA ASP A 43 -17.58 -3.51 7.63
C ASP A 43 -16.12 -3.15 7.28
N ILE A 44 -15.22 -3.15 8.27
CA ILE A 44 -13.81 -2.82 8.06
C ILE A 44 -13.17 -3.82 7.10
N VAL A 45 -13.40 -5.12 7.30
CA VAL A 45 -12.86 -6.14 6.40
C VAL A 45 -13.86 -6.41 5.28
N ASP A 46 -13.53 -5.93 4.09
CA ASP A 46 -14.34 -6.17 2.88
C ASP A 46 -13.55 -7.12 1.98
N LYS A 47 -13.87 -8.41 2.09
CA LYS A 47 -13.16 -9.47 1.34
C LYS A 47 -13.30 -9.32 -0.16
N ARG A 48 -14.47 -8.88 -0.63
CA ARG A 48 -14.71 -8.65 -2.06
C ARG A 48 -13.82 -7.55 -2.59
N ARG A 49 -13.73 -6.43 -1.86
CA ARG A 49 -12.87 -5.30 -2.22
C ARG A 49 -11.40 -5.71 -2.24
N ILE A 50 -10.96 -6.48 -1.25
CA ILE A 50 -9.57 -6.97 -1.17
C ILE A 50 -9.24 -7.80 -2.41
N SER A 51 -10.13 -8.72 -2.81
CA SER A 51 -9.94 -9.55 -4.01
C SER A 51 -9.83 -8.70 -5.27
N ILE A 52 -10.68 -7.68 -5.40
CA ILE A 52 -10.65 -6.75 -6.55
C ILE A 52 -9.32 -6.00 -6.60
N ILE A 53 -8.88 -5.47 -5.46
CA ILE A 53 -7.61 -4.74 -5.38
C ILE A 53 -6.46 -5.63 -5.82
N LEU A 54 -6.33 -6.83 -5.25
CA LEU A 54 -5.22 -7.73 -5.55
C LEU A 54 -5.22 -8.16 -7.02
N ARG A 55 -6.38 -8.40 -7.60
CA ARG A 55 -6.51 -8.73 -9.02
C ARG A 55 -6.06 -7.58 -9.90
N ASN A 56 -6.51 -6.37 -9.58
CA ASN A 56 -6.15 -5.17 -10.34
C ASN A 56 -4.66 -4.88 -10.25
N ILE A 57 -4.06 -5.03 -9.07
CA ILE A 57 -2.62 -4.80 -8.88
C ILE A 57 -1.80 -5.83 -9.64
N SER A 58 -2.21 -7.10 -9.64
CA SER A 58 -1.54 -8.14 -10.43
C SER A 58 -1.56 -7.81 -11.92
N LYS A 59 -2.74 -7.43 -12.44
CA LYS A 59 -2.90 -7.06 -13.85
C LYS A 59 -2.04 -5.84 -14.23
N LYS A 60 -2.09 -4.79 -13.42
CA LYS A 60 -1.31 -3.56 -13.67
C LYS A 60 0.18 -3.80 -13.55
N SER A 61 0.60 -4.66 -12.63
CA SER A 61 2.00 -5.04 -12.48
C SER A 61 2.53 -5.71 -13.75
N LYS A 62 1.77 -6.65 -14.31
CA LYS A 62 2.14 -7.30 -15.57
C LYS A 62 2.23 -6.29 -16.72
N GLN A 63 1.28 -5.38 -16.83
CA GLN A 63 1.29 -4.33 -17.86
C GLN A 63 2.52 -3.43 -17.73
N LYS A 64 2.96 -3.15 -16.51
CA LYS A 64 4.13 -2.30 -16.24
C LYS A 64 5.44 -3.07 -16.17
N LYS A 65 5.40 -4.38 -16.41
CA LYS A 65 6.57 -5.27 -16.33
C LYS A 65 7.23 -5.26 -14.94
N ILE A 66 6.40 -5.23 -13.91
CA ILE A 66 6.84 -5.31 -12.53
C ILE A 66 6.65 -6.75 -12.04
N ASP A 67 7.61 -7.28 -11.27
CA ASP A 67 7.50 -8.60 -10.67
C ASP A 67 6.27 -8.66 -9.77
N THR A 68 5.30 -9.51 -10.13
CA THR A 68 4.05 -9.65 -9.39
C THR A 68 4.24 -10.21 -7.97
N LYS A 69 5.32 -10.95 -7.74
CA LYS A 69 5.66 -11.43 -6.39
C LYS A 69 5.96 -10.28 -5.44
N ILE A 70 6.62 -9.24 -5.95
CA ILE A 70 6.91 -8.03 -5.18
C ILE A 70 5.63 -7.28 -4.85
N THR A 71 4.85 -6.93 -5.88
CA THR A 71 3.64 -6.13 -5.69
C THR A 71 2.58 -6.87 -4.88
N HIS A 72 2.45 -8.16 -5.07
CA HIS A 72 1.50 -8.98 -4.29
C HIS A 72 1.80 -8.90 -2.79
N LYS A 73 3.06 -9.10 -2.41
CA LYS A 73 3.48 -9.01 -0.99
C LYS A 73 3.28 -7.61 -0.42
N ILE A 74 3.65 -6.59 -1.19
CA ILE A 74 3.50 -5.19 -0.74
C ILE A 74 2.02 -4.88 -0.51
N TRP A 75 1.16 -5.21 -1.47
CA TRP A 75 -0.27 -4.88 -1.34
C TRP A 75 -0.96 -5.69 -0.25
N LYS A 76 -0.65 -6.97 -0.11
CA LYS A 76 -1.20 -7.76 1.01
C LYS A 76 -0.82 -7.17 2.36
N SER A 77 0.45 -6.81 2.53
CA SER A 77 0.93 -6.20 3.77
C SER A 77 0.30 -4.84 4.02
N MET A 78 0.19 -4.02 2.97
CA MET A 78 -0.41 -2.69 3.07
C MET A 78 -1.90 -2.77 3.41
N ILE A 79 -2.64 -3.66 2.76
CA ILE A 79 -4.06 -3.88 3.04
C ILE A 79 -4.24 -4.25 4.51
N LYS A 80 -3.45 -5.20 5.01
CA LYS A 80 -3.51 -5.61 6.41
C LYS A 80 -3.18 -4.46 7.36
N ALA A 81 -2.14 -3.70 7.04
CA ALA A 81 -1.73 -2.55 7.85
C ALA A 81 -2.86 -1.52 7.96
N PHE A 82 -3.55 -1.22 6.86
CA PHE A 82 -4.67 -0.29 6.87
C PHE A 82 -5.92 -0.86 7.55
N ILE A 83 -6.17 -2.15 7.44
CA ILE A 83 -7.24 -2.81 8.22
C ILE A 83 -6.99 -2.63 9.72
N ASP A 84 -5.76 -2.90 10.18
CA ASP A 84 -5.38 -2.72 11.57
C ASP A 84 -5.54 -1.26 12.01
N TYR A 85 -5.16 -0.33 11.14
CA TYR A 85 -5.34 1.11 11.37
C TYR A 85 -6.83 1.46 11.51
N GLU A 86 -7.69 0.93 10.65
CA GLU A 86 -9.13 1.16 10.71
C GLU A 86 -9.72 0.65 12.03
N TYR A 87 -9.31 -0.54 12.48
CA TYR A 87 -9.76 -1.07 13.78
C TYR A 87 -9.37 -0.19 14.95
N ARG A 88 -8.13 0.34 14.94
CA ARG A 88 -7.65 1.22 16.01
C ARG A 88 -8.37 2.56 16.04
N ASN A 89 -8.86 3.03 14.91
CA ASN A 89 -9.43 4.38 14.77
C ASN A 89 -10.94 4.38 14.56
N PHE A 90 -11.56 3.22 14.55
CA PHE A 90 -13.02 3.12 14.44
C PHE A 90 -13.67 3.52 15.77
N LYS A 91 -14.67 4.42 15.66
CA LYS A 91 -15.37 4.91 16.86
C LYS A 91 -16.85 4.54 16.83
#